data_437e8dac8ed35667250136b41a149747
#
_entry.id   437e8dac8ed35667250136b41a149747
#
_cell.length_a   1.000
_cell.length_b   1.000
_cell.length_c   1.000
_cell.angle_alpha   90.00
_cell.angle_beta   90.00
_cell.angle_gamma   90.00
#
_symmetry.space_group_name_H-M   'P 1'
#
loop_
_entity.id
_entity.type
_entity.pdbx_description
1 polymer ?
#
loop_
_entity_poly.entity_id
_entity_poly.type
_entity_poly.pdbx_seq_one_letter_code
_entity_poly.pdbx_strand_id
1 'polypeptide(L)'
;MEKRYFDWVDNMHDWTISRQLWWGHRIPIWYGPEDENGNRDVVCVGPDEEPPAGYEQDPDVLDTWFSSALWPFSTMGWPEKTPELEKFFPTTVLVTAYDILFFWVARMMMFGTFAGQETPEILGAGAERRPQVPFEHLYLHGLVRDEKGRKMSKSLGNGIDPMDWVEQYGADALRFALARGANPGVDLPIGDDHATAARNFATKLFNATKFALMNGAHVGELPAREALTDADRWILDRAEEVRAKVDAYLDDYQFAKANELLYHFAWDELCDWY
;
A
#
# COMPACT_ATOMS: atom_id res chain seq x y z
N MET A 1 -15.51 -2.82 -5.49
CA MET A 1 -15.09 -1.51 -4.93
C MET A 1 -15.27 -0.37 -5.93
N GLU A 2 -14.97 -0.57 -7.21
CA GLU A 2 -15.12 0.42 -8.27
C GLU A 2 -16.48 1.10 -8.27
N LYS A 3 -17.59 0.34 -8.36
CA LYS A 3 -18.96 0.91 -8.31
C LYS A 3 -19.17 1.79 -7.07
N ARG A 4 -18.73 1.36 -5.89
CA ARG A 4 -18.87 2.14 -4.65
C ARG A 4 -18.09 3.46 -4.70
N TYR A 5 -16.92 3.44 -5.37
CA TYR A 5 -16.12 4.65 -5.55
C TYR A 5 -16.87 5.66 -6.42
N PHE A 6 -17.36 5.26 -7.58
CA PHE A 6 -18.10 6.15 -8.48
C PHE A 6 -19.41 6.64 -7.84
N ASP A 7 -20.18 5.74 -7.21
CA ASP A 7 -21.40 6.14 -6.48
C ASP A 7 -21.11 7.21 -5.41
N TRP A 8 -19.93 7.13 -4.74
CA TRP A 8 -19.54 8.12 -3.74
C TRP A 8 -19.11 9.44 -4.38
N VAL A 9 -18.31 9.40 -5.46
CA VAL A 9 -17.85 10.61 -6.17
C VAL A 9 -19.03 11.39 -6.74
N ASP A 10 -19.99 10.68 -7.34
CA ASP A 10 -21.20 11.29 -7.94
C ASP A 10 -22.10 11.95 -6.89
N ASN A 11 -22.04 11.51 -5.64
CA ASN A 11 -22.84 12.02 -4.53
C ASN A 11 -21.99 12.70 -3.45
N MET A 12 -20.80 13.15 -3.78
CA MET A 12 -19.88 13.78 -2.83
C MET A 12 -20.45 15.08 -2.28
N HIS A 13 -20.38 15.24 -0.96
CA HIS A 13 -20.78 16.44 -0.26
C HIS A 13 -19.58 17.32 0.10
N ASP A 14 -19.87 18.58 0.45
CA ASP A 14 -18.86 19.51 0.95
C ASP A 14 -18.14 18.93 2.16
N TRP A 15 -16.85 19.18 2.21
CA TRP A 15 -15.98 18.72 3.27
C TRP A 15 -15.34 19.89 3.98
N THR A 16 -15.65 20.06 5.27
CA THR A 16 -15.01 21.07 6.09
C THR A 16 -13.56 20.68 6.34
N ILE A 17 -12.63 21.50 5.86
CA ILE A 17 -11.17 21.24 5.95
C ILE A 17 -10.54 21.76 7.23
N SER A 18 -11.21 22.62 7.99
CA SER A 18 -10.70 23.19 9.24
C SER A 18 -10.91 22.26 10.45
N ARG A 19 -9.95 22.27 11.36
CA ARG A 19 -10.00 21.53 12.62
C ARG A 19 -9.50 22.42 13.77
N GLN A 20 -10.18 22.34 14.92
CA GLN A 20 -9.82 23.05 16.14
C GLN A 20 -8.90 22.18 16.99
N LEU A 21 -7.63 22.11 16.57
CA LEU A 21 -6.58 21.31 17.23
C LEU A 21 -5.41 22.21 17.62
N TRP A 22 -4.70 21.81 18.66
CA TRP A 22 -3.52 22.55 19.12
C TRP A 22 -2.31 22.38 18.21
N TRP A 23 -2.25 21.25 17.48
CA TRP A 23 -1.15 20.90 16.58
C TRP A 23 -1.68 20.59 15.20
N GLY A 24 -0.99 21.06 14.18
CA GLY A 24 -1.32 20.81 12.78
C GLY A 24 -0.78 21.90 11.88
N HIS A 25 -1.09 21.79 10.59
CA HIS A 25 -0.76 22.80 9.61
C HIS A 25 -1.80 23.92 9.70
N ARG A 26 -1.42 25.10 10.15
CA ARG A 26 -2.32 26.24 10.19
C ARG A 26 -2.81 26.61 8.79
N ILE A 27 -4.08 26.94 8.70
CA ILE A 27 -4.69 27.39 7.46
C ILE A 27 -4.02 28.69 7.02
N PRO A 28 -3.46 28.78 5.77
CA PRO A 28 -2.71 29.93 5.30
C PRO A 28 -3.61 31.09 4.85
N ILE A 29 -4.77 31.22 5.48
CA ILE A 29 -5.74 32.27 5.20
C ILE A 29 -5.66 33.34 6.29
N TRP A 30 -5.70 34.58 5.86
CA TRP A 30 -5.65 35.76 6.73
C TRP A 30 -6.86 36.65 6.45
N TYR A 31 -7.45 37.16 7.51
CA TYR A 31 -8.63 38.00 7.48
C TYR A 31 -8.23 39.42 7.80
N GLY A 32 -8.58 40.34 6.95
CA GLY A 32 -8.44 41.79 7.18
C GLY A 32 -9.39 42.32 8.26
N PRO A 33 -9.27 43.58 8.62
CA PRO A 33 -10.24 44.25 9.48
C PRO A 33 -11.63 44.30 8.82
N GLU A 34 -12.67 44.35 9.67
CA GLU A 34 -14.05 44.47 9.16
C GLU A 34 -14.29 45.83 8.51
N ASP A 35 -14.96 45.84 7.37
CA ASP A 35 -15.47 47.04 6.73
C ASP A 35 -16.75 47.57 7.40
N GLU A 36 -17.30 48.69 6.92
CA GLU A 36 -18.52 49.31 7.42
C GLU A 36 -19.77 48.42 7.30
N ASN A 37 -19.71 47.34 6.50
CA ASN A 37 -20.76 46.37 6.27
C ASN A 37 -20.54 45.06 7.01
N GLY A 38 -19.44 44.96 7.79
CA GLY A 38 -19.06 43.73 8.52
C GLY A 38 -18.36 42.67 7.67
N ASN A 39 -17.92 43.00 6.45
CA ASN A 39 -17.16 42.11 5.60
C ASN A 39 -15.66 42.22 5.93
N ARG A 40 -14.94 41.08 5.81
CA ARG A 40 -13.48 41.04 5.95
C ARG A 40 -12.86 40.65 4.62
N ASP A 41 -11.81 41.33 4.25
CA ASP A 41 -10.97 40.89 3.13
C ASP A 41 -10.23 39.60 3.50
N VAL A 42 -10.05 38.71 2.52
CA VAL A 42 -9.49 37.36 2.74
C VAL A 42 -8.33 37.15 1.76
N VAL A 43 -7.16 36.87 2.29
CA VAL A 43 -5.95 36.59 1.49
C VAL A 43 -5.34 35.25 1.89
N CYS A 44 -4.81 34.53 0.91
CA CYS A 44 -3.93 33.39 1.13
C CYS A 44 -2.48 33.90 1.10
N VAL A 45 -1.69 33.57 2.13
CA VAL A 45 -0.30 33.99 2.26
C VAL A 45 0.61 32.77 2.17
N GLY A 46 1.54 32.80 1.24
CA GLY A 46 2.53 31.74 1.05
C GLY A 46 3.54 31.65 2.19
N PRO A 47 4.33 30.57 2.27
CA PRO A 47 5.26 30.35 3.39
C PRO A 47 6.37 31.41 3.48
N ASP A 48 6.74 32.02 2.37
CA ASP A 48 7.81 33.04 2.27
C ASP A 48 7.26 34.48 2.12
N GLU A 49 5.96 34.64 2.29
CA GLU A 49 5.27 35.92 2.15
C GLU A 49 4.88 36.49 3.51
N GLU A 50 4.94 37.82 3.64
CA GLU A 50 4.44 38.49 4.83
C GLU A 50 2.96 38.88 4.63
N PRO A 51 2.09 38.58 5.62
CA PRO A 51 0.70 38.98 5.55
C PRO A 51 0.56 40.51 5.56
N PRO A 52 -0.51 41.06 4.95
CA PRO A 52 -0.76 42.50 5.01
C PRO A 52 -0.91 42.98 6.45
N ALA A 53 -0.49 44.21 6.72
CA ALA A 53 -0.57 44.77 8.08
C ALA A 53 -2.01 44.84 8.61
N GLY A 54 -2.23 44.38 9.82
CA GLY A 54 -3.53 44.37 10.47
C GLY A 54 -4.41 43.16 10.13
N TYR A 55 -3.91 42.15 9.39
CA TYR A 55 -4.61 40.92 9.13
C TYR A 55 -4.32 39.89 10.24
N GLU A 56 -5.30 39.05 10.52
CA GLU A 56 -5.22 37.97 11.49
C GLU A 56 -5.31 36.61 10.78
N GLN A 57 -4.38 35.70 11.09
CA GLN A 57 -4.41 34.35 10.52
C GLN A 57 -5.56 33.55 11.09
N ASP A 58 -6.18 32.69 10.25
CA ASP A 58 -7.16 31.71 10.67
C ASP A 58 -6.60 30.89 11.86
N PRO A 59 -7.34 30.78 12.97
CA PRO A 59 -6.88 30.05 14.16
C PRO A 59 -6.85 28.54 13.98
N ASP A 60 -7.59 28.02 13.01
CA ASP A 60 -7.76 26.59 12.78
C ASP A 60 -6.58 25.97 12.00
N VAL A 61 -6.49 24.67 12.07
CA VAL A 61 -5.52 23.89 11.29
C VAL A 61 -6.24 23.05 10.23
N LEU A 62 -5.50 22.65 9.20
CA LEU A 62 -6.02 21.77 8.15
C LEU A 62 -6.27 20.37 8.69
N ASP A 63 -7.34 19.74 8.20
CA ASP A 63 -7.60 18.33 8.41
C ASP A 63 -6.42 17.48 7.91
N THR A 64 -6.10 16.41 8.63
CA THR A 64 -5.07 15.44 8.27
C THR A 64 -5.23 14.92 6.84
N TRP A 65 -6.48 14.69 6.41
CA TRP A 65 -6.76 14.21 5.06
C TRP A 65 -6.44 15.24 3.96
N PHE A 66 -6.35 16.50 4.29
CA PHE A 66 -5.92 17.54 3.34
C PHE A 66 -4.42 17.36 2.98
N SER A 67 -3.55 17.37 3.97
CA SER A 67 -2.11 17.17 3.76
C SER A 67 -1.79 15.76 3.23
N SER A 68 -2.52 14.73 3.70
CA SER A 68 -2.36 13.37 3.19
C SER A 68 -2.74 13.22 1.72
N ALA A 69 -3.65 14.04 1.21
CA ALA A 69 -4.04 14.05 -0.21
C ALA A 69 -2.93 14.57 -1.13
N LEU A 70 -2.01 15.37 -0.63
CA LEU A 70 -0.86 15.88 -1.38
C LEU A 70 0.29 14.86 -1.50
N TRP A 71 0.25 13.78 -0.75
CA TRP A 71 1.36 12.84 -0.60
C TRP A 71 1.96 12.32 -1.92
N PRO A 72 1.17 11.94 -2.95
CA PRO A 72 1.73 11.37 -4.18
C PRO A 72 2.67 12.29 -4.96
N PHE A 73 2.68 13.59 -4.69
CA PHE A 73 3.50 14.56 -5.40
C PHE A 73 4.28 15.50 -4.47
N SER A 74 3.73 15.88 -3.30
CA SER A 74 4.42 16.79 -2.38
C SER A 74 5.69 16.20 -1.79
N THR A 75 5.72 14.89 -1.51
CA THR A 75 6.90 14.19 -0.98
C THR A 75 8.04 14.06 -1.99
N MET A 76 7.76 14.32 -3.26
CA MET A 76 8.74 14.33 -4.34
C MET A 76 9.14 15.75 -4.76
N GLY A 77 8.78 16.76 -3.96
CA GLY A 77 9.24 18.13 -4.09
C GLY A 77 8.29 19.09 -4.79
N TRP A 78 7.06 18.68 -5.18
CA TRP A 78 6.09 19.64 -5.69
C TRP A 78 5.86 20.77 -4.67
N PRO A 79 5.76 22.06 -5.08
CA PRO A 79 5.52 22.55 -6.45
C PRO A 79 6.78 22.74 -7.32
N GLU A 80 7.95 22.36 -6.86
CA GLU A 80 9.17 22.48 -7.65
C GLU A 80 9.24 21.35 -8.71
N LYS A 81 9.87 21.64 -9.85
CA LYS A 81 10.16 20.62 -10.86
C LYS A 81 11.41 19.83 -10.46
N THR A 82 11.22 18.62 -9.94
CA THR A 82 12.31 17.77 -9.46
C THR A 82 12.51 16.54 -10.35
N PRO A 83 13.72 15.93 -10.37
CA PRO A 83 13.96 14.66 -11.05
C PRO A 83 13.12 13.51 -10.49
N GLU A 84 12.79 13.54 -9.20
CA GLU A 84 11.95 12.57 -8.51
C GLU A 84 10.51 12.60 -9.04
N LEU A 85 9.92 13.81 -9.18
CA LEU A 85 8.60 13.98 -9.79
C LEU A 85 8.59 13.49 -11.24
N GLU A 86 9.59 13.86 -12.03
CA GLU A 86 9.66 13.45 -13.43
C GLU A 86 9.75 11.93 -13.60
N LYS A 87 10.41 11.25 -12.64
CA LYS A 87 10.63 9.81 -12.69
C LYS A 87 9.50 8.99 -12.06
N PHE A 88 8.93 9.43 -10.95
CA PHE A 88 8.07 8.61 -10.09
C PHE A 88 6.61 9.08 -10.02
N PHE A 89 6.26 10.20 -10.67
CA PHE A 89 4.87 10.63 -10.77
C PHE A 89 4.34 10.38 -12.21
N PRO A 90 3.18 9.75 -12.36
CA PRO A 90 2.35 9.11 -11.32
C PRO A 90 3.03 7.87 -10.73
N THR A 91 2.70 7.52 -9.48
CA THR A 91 3.19 6.29 -8.84
C THR A 91 2.57 5.05 -9.49
N THR A 92 3.33 3.95 -9.56
CA THR A 92 2.84 2.73 -10.20
C THR A 92 1.71 2.09 -9.40
N VAL A 93 1.90 1.89 -8.08
CA VAL A 93 0.90 1.23 -7.24
C VAL A 93 0.70 1.98 -5.93
N LEU A 94 -0.55 2.32 -5.63
CA LEU A 94 -0.98 2.74 -4.30
C LEU A 94 -1.59 1.54 -3.56
N VAL A 95 -1.03 1.21 -2.40
CA VAL A 95 -1.52 0.13 -1.54
C VAL A 95 -2.16 0.71 -0.29
N THR A 96 -3.41 0.38 -0.02
CA THR A 96 -4.11 0.78 1.21
C THR A 96 -5.27 -0.16 1.54
N ALA A 97 -5.78 -0.07 2.78
CA ALA A 97 -7.00 -0.76 3.14
C ALA A 97 -8.24 -0.08 2.51
N TYR A 98 -9.27 -0.86 2.26
CA TYR A 98 -10.49 -0.36 1.61
C TYR A 98 -11.28 0.66 2.47
N ASP A 99 -11.07 0.71 3.77
CA ASP A 99 -11.82 1.56 4.70
C ASP A 99 -11.47 3.05 4.57
N ILE A 100 -10.30 3.38 4.03
CA ILE A 100 -9.91 4.77 3.75
C ILE A 100 -9.97 5.14 2.25
N LEU A 101 -10.66 4.36 1.44
CA LEU A 101 -10.87 4.63 0.02
C LEU A 101 -11.43 6.05 -0.23
N PHE A 102 -12.44 6.43 0.54
CA PHE A 102 -13.11 7.73 0.39
C PHE A 102 -12.40 8.87 1.12
N PHE A 103 -11.67 8.56 2.18
CA PHE A 103 -10.95 9.58 2.95
C PHE A 103 -9.61 9.94 2.32
N TRP A 104 -8.88 8.96 1.86
CA TRP A 104 -7.52 9.17 1.37
C TRP A 104 -7.41 9.07 -0.14
N VAL A 105 -7.83 7.95 -0.72
CA VAL A 105 -7.65 7.69 -2.16
C VAL A 105 -8.42 8.69 -3.03
N ALA A 106 -9.70 8.89 -2.75
CA ALA A 106 -10.52 9.84 -3.50
C ALA A 106 -9.97 11.26 -3.43
N ARG A 107 -9.47 11.68 -2.26
CA ARG A 107 -8.85 13.00 -2.08
C ARG A 107 -7.52 13.12 -2.81
N MET A 108 -6.67 12.08 -2.79
CA MET A 108 -5.44 12.08 -3.59
C MET A 108 -5.73 12.22 -5.09
N MET A 109 -6.75 11.52 -5.59
CA MET A 109 -7.17 11.65 -6.99
C MET A 109 -7.65 13.06 -7.32
N MET A 110 -8.50 13.64 -6.47
CA MET A 110 -9.01 14.99 -6.63
C MET A 110 -7.88 16.04 -6.59
N PHE A 111 -7.03 15.96 -5.58
CA PHE A 111 -5.92 16.92 -5.41
C PHE A 111 -4.85 16.77 -6.50
N GLY A 112 -4.51 15.53 -6.89
CA GLY A 112 -3.54 15.28 -7.94
C GLY A 112 -4.00 15.79 -9.32
N THR A 113 -5.29 15.61 -9.64
CA THR A 113 -5.86 16.16 -10.88
C THR A 113 -5.96 17.68 -10.83
N PHE A 114 -6.34 18.27 -9.70
CA PHE A 114 -6.39 19.72 -9.53
C PHE A 114 -4.98 20.34 -9.62
N ALA A 115 -4.01 19.81 -8.87
CA ALA A 115 -2.62 20.28 -8.94
C ALA A 115 -2.03 20.14 -10.36
N GLY A 116 -2.39 19.06 -11.08
CA GLY A 116 -2.02 18.87 -12.49
C GLY A 116 -2.66 19.89 -13.44
N GLN A 117 -3.83 20.46 -13.11
CA GLN A 117 -4.42 21.56 -13.86
C GLN A 117 -3.70 22.88 -13.58
N GLU A 118 -3.36 23.14 -12.32
CA GLU A 118 -2.70 24.39 -11.89
C GLU A 118 -1.22 24.42 -12.25
N THR A 119 -0.54 23.26 -12.28
CA THR A 119 0.88 23.15 -12.62
C THR A 119 1.14 22.11 -13.74
N PRO A 120 0.55 22.30 -14.93
CA PRO A 120 0.62 21.31 -16.01
C PRO A 120 2.04 21.07 -16.54
N GLU A 121 2.94 22.02 -16.36
CA GLU A 121 4.36 21.90 -16.72
C GLU A 121 5.14 20.96 -15.79
N ILE A 122 4.58 20.65 -14.60
CA ILE A 122 5.19 19.79 -13.58
C ILE A 122 4.48 18.44 -13.53
N LEU A 123 3.14 18.45 -13.35
CA LEU A 123 2.34 17.24 -13.13
C LEU A 123 1.50 16.81 -14.34
N GLY A 124 1.53 17.54 -15.44
CA GLY A 124 0.78 17.21 -16.65
C GLY A 124 1.47 16.14 -17.51
N ALA A 125 0.68 15.32 -18.19
CA ALA A 125 1.15 14.29 -19.12
C ALA A 125 0.92 14.62 -20.58
N GLY A 126 1.82 14.11 -21.42
CA GLY A 126 1.75 14.23 -22.87
C GLY A 126 2.02 15.64 -23.39
N ALA A 127 1.90 15.81 -24.71
CA ALA A 127 2.16 17.10 -25.38
C ALA A 127 1.18 18.20 -24.95
N GLU A 128 -0.03 17.84 -24.57
CA GLU A 128 -1.07 18.77 -24.12
C GLU A 128 -1.04 18.99 -22.60
N ARG A 129 -0.10 18.36 -21.90
CA ARG A 129 0.07 18.45 -20.43
C ARG A 129 -1.23 18.29 -19.66
N ARG A 130 -1.99 17.23 -19.99
CA ARG A 130 -3.26 16.92 -19.31
C ARG A 130 -3.01 16.50 -17.88
N PRO A 131 -3.89 16.86 -16.92
CA PRO A 131 -3.84 16.36 -15.55
C PRO A 131 -3.83 14.84 -15.52
N GLN A 132 -3.06 14.26 -14.61
CA GLN A 132 -2.93 12.83 -14.44
C GLN A 132 -3.56 12.38 -13.13
N VAL A 133 -4.10 11.17 -13.12
CA VAL A 133 -4.38 10.44 -11.88
C VAL A 133 -3.05 10.11 -11.21
N PRO A 134 -2.88 10.36 -9.89
CA PRO A 134 -1.58 10.28 -9.23
C PRO A 134 -1.00 8.87 -9.07
N PHE A 135 -1.71 7.82 -9.46
CA PHE A 135 -1.26 6.41 -9.44
C PHE A 135 -1.94 5.60 -10.55
N GLU A 136 -1.23 4.59 -11.06
CA GLU A 136 -1.72 3.73 -12.15
C GLU A 136 -2.61 2.60 -11.63
N HIS A 137 -2.19 1.96 -10.52
CA HIS A 137 -2.89 0.86 -9.90
C HIS A 137 -3.27 1.19 -8.45
N LEU A 138 -4.47 0.82 -8.07
CA LEU A 138 -4.96 0.89 -6.70
C LEU A 138 -5.18 -0.52 -6.16
N TYR A 139 -4.30 -0.96 -5.24
CA TYR A 139 -4.46 -2.22 -4.54
C TYR A 139 -5.13 -1.99 -3.17
N LEU A 140 -6.37 -2.47 -3.04
CA LEU A 140 -7.15 -2.39 -1.81
C LEU A 140 -7.11 -3.72 -1.06
N HIS A 141 -6.38 -3.76 0.05
CA HIS A 141 -6.34 -4.93 0.92
C HIS A 141 -7.47 -4.90 1.96
N GLY A 142 -7.78 -6.08 2.53
CA GLY A 142 -8.70 -6.21 3.66
C GLY A 142 -8.04 -5.81 4.99
N LEU A 143 -8.84 -5.69 6.02
CA LEU A 143 -8.36 -5.43 7.38
C LEU A 143 -7.93 -6.74 8.05
N VAL A 144 -6.85 -6.67 8.80
CA VAL A 144 -6.46 -7.77 9.71
C VAL A 144 -7.41 -7.74 10.92
N ARG A 145 -7.99 -8.90 11.24
CA ARG A 145 -8.94 -9.09 12.35
C ARG A 145 -8.41 -10.12 13.34
N ASP A 146 -8.95 -10.11 14.55
CA ASP A 146 -8.64 -11.17 15.51
C ASP A 146 -9.20 -12.54 15.05
N GLU A 147 -8.82 -13.61 15.72
CA GLU A 147 -9.25 -14.99 15.41
C GLU A 147 -10.77 -15.17 15.32
N LYS A 148 -11.53 -14.30 16.01
CA LYS A 148 -13.00 -14.30 16.02
C LYS A 148 -13.59 -13.39 14.94
N GLY A 149 -12.76 -12.83 14.06
CA GLY A 149 -13.17 -11.93 12.99
C GLY A 149 -13.55 -10.52 13.46
N ARG A 150 -13.24 -10.13 14.70
CA ARG A 150 -13.54 -8.80 15.24
C ARG A 150 -12.43 -7.82 14.85
N LYS A 151 -12.81 -6.57 14.65
CA LYS A 151 -11.83 -5.49 14.42
C LYS A 151 -10.90 -5.38 15.64
N MET A 152 -9.60 -5.37 15.37
CA MET A 152 -8.59 -5.14 16.40
C MET A 152 -8.63 -3.69 16.88
N SER A 153 -8.58 -3.48 18.18
CA SER A 153 -8.48 -2.14 18.78
C SER A 153 -7.73 -2.18 20.11
N LYS A 154 -7.09 -1.06 20.45
CA LYS A 154 -6.39 -0.91 21.75
C LYS A 154 -7.36 -1.05 22.92
N SER A 155 -8.59 -0.54 22.79
CA SER A 155 -9.61 -0.60 23.84
C SER A 155 -10.13 -2.01 24.11
N LEU A 156 -10.12 -2.89 23.12
CA LEU A 156 -10.51 -4.30 23.30
C LEU A 156 -9.34 -5.20 23.71
N GLY A 157 -8.11 -4.70 23.65
CA GLY A 157 -6.92 -5.48 23.97
C GLY A 157 -6.72 -6.73 23.09
N ASN A 158 -7.32 -6.75 21.89
CA ASN A 158 -7.28 -7.87 20.95
C ASN A 158 -6.34 -7.60 19.77
N GLY A 159 -5.50 -6.58 19.85
CA GLY A 159 -4.48 -6.28 18.84
C GLY A 159 -3.28 -7.23 19.01
N ILE A 160 -2.74 -7.70 17.89
CA ILE A 160 -1.48 -8.43 17.83
C ILE A 160 -0.39 -7.41 17.50
N ASP A 161 0.65 -7.35 18.34
CA ASP A 161 1.85 -6.59 17.99
C ASP A 161 2.68 -7.42 16.99
N PRO A 162 2.94 -6.91 15.79
CA PRO A 162 3.77 -7.61 14.81
C PRO A 162 5.16 -7.96 15.33
N MET A 163 5.73 -7.14 16.23
CA MET A 163 7.05 -7.39 16.79
C MET A 163 7.06 -8.59 17.74
N ASP A 164 6.01 -8.79 18.54
CA ASP A 164 5.87 -9.98 19.38
C ASP A 164 5.86 -11.26 18.52
N TRP A 165 5.20 -11.21 17.36
CA TRP A 165 5.21 -12.33 16.43
C TRP A 165 6.56 -12.55 15.75
N VAL A 166 7.27 -11.49 15.43
CA VAL A 166 8.65 -11.58 14.90
C VAL A 166 9.58 -12.23 15.92
N GLU A 167 9.48 -11.87 17.20
CA GLU A 167 10.29 -12.46 18.28
C GLU A 167 9.93 -13.94 18.51
N GLN A 168 8.64 -14.27 18.50
CA GLN A 168 8.17 -15.63 18.83
C GLN A 168 8.24 -16.61 17.66
N TYR A 169 7.91 -16.19 16.46
CA TYR A 169 7.75 -17.05 15.28
C TYR A 169 8.76 -16.77 14.15
N GLY A 170 9.40 -15.60 14.17
CA GLY A 170 10.30 -15.13 13.11
C GLY A 170 9.59 -14.24 12.09
N ALA A 171 10.36 -13.34 11.47
CA ALA A 171 9.85 -12.39 10.48
C ALA A 171 9.25 -13.07 9.24
N ASP A 172 9.85 -14.18 8.79
CA ASP A 172 9.35 -14.94 7.65
C ASP A 172 7.96 -15.53 7.91
N ALA A 173 7.71 -16.01 9.13
CA ALA A 173 6.41 -16.54 9.52
C ALA A 173 5.33 -15.48 9.47
N LEU A 174 5.58 -14.28 10.03
CA LEU A 174 4.66 -13.15 9.96
C LEU A 174 4.36 -12.76 8.51
N ARG A 175 5.41 -12.56 7.71
CA ARG A 175 5.27 -12.13 6.30
C ARG A 175 4.52 -13.15 5.46
N PHE A 176 4.85 -14.44 5.61
CA PHE A 176 4.19 -15.52 4.86
C PHE A 176 2.72 -15.68 5.27
N ALA A 177 2.40 -15.63 6.58
CA ALA A 177 1.02 -15.72 7.07
C ALA A 177 0.15 -14.60 6.49
N LEU A 178 0.66 -13.35 6.49
CA LEU A 178 -0.05 -12.21 5.92
C LEU A 178 -0.20 -12.33 4.40
N ALA A 179 0.88 -12.66 3.67
CA ALA A 179 0.86 -12.77 2.21
C ALA A 179 -0.06 -13.90 1.73
N ARG A 180 -0.07 -15.04 2.42
CA ARG A 180 -0.96 -16.19 2.13
C ARG A 180 -2.44 -15.85 2.32
N GLY A 181 -2.75 -14.96 3.28
CA GLY A 181 -4.11 -14.49 3.55
C GLY A 181 -4.55 -13.25 2.73
N ALA A 182 -3.63 -12.63 1.98
CA ALA A 182 -3.88 -11.36 1.30
C ALA A 182 -4.74 -11.50 0.05
N ASN A 183 -6.06 -11.53 0.23
CA ASN A 183 -7.02 -11.44 -0.86
C ASN A 183 -7.53 -10.00 -1.01
N PRO A 184 -7.61 -9.44 -2.23
CA PRO A 184 -8.07 -8.08 -2.45
C PRO A 184 -9.46 -7.83 -1.85
N GLY A 185 -9.55 -6.80 -0.99
CA GLY A 185 -10.80 -6.35 -0.37
C GLY A 185 -11.45 -7.30 0.62
N VAL A 186 -10.78 -8.37 1.03
CA VAL A 186 -11.28 -9.38 1.98
C VAL A 186 -10.53 -9.29 3.29
N ASP A 187 -11.26 -9.17 4.41
CA ASP A 187 -10.67 -9.13 5.74
C ASP A 187 -10.01 -10.47 6.09
N LEU A 188 -8.90 -10.40 6.82
CA LEU A 188 -8.09 -11.54 7.22
C LEU A 188 -8.20 -11.77 8.74
N PRO A 189 -9.01 -12.73 9.20
CA PRO A 189 -8.89 -13.22 10.56
C PRO A 189 -7.56 -13.95 10.73
N ILE A 190 -6.78 -13.58 11.76
CA ILE A 190 -5.45 -14.14 11.98
C ILE A 190 -5.23 -14.43 13.47
N GLY A 191 -4.51 -15.48 13.76
CA GLY A 191 -4.15 -15.91 15.11
C GLY A 191 -2.84 -16.69 15.13
N ASP A 192 -2.44 -17.14 16.31
CA ASP A 192 -1.15 -17.81 16.56
C ASP A 192 -0.97 -19.12 15.76
N ASP A 193 -2.04 -19.81 15.40
CA ASP A 193 -2.01 -20.98 14.53
C ASP A 193 -1.57 -20.64 13.11
N HIS A 194 -1.93 -19.50 12.57
CA HIS A 194 -1.43 -19.02 11.27
C HIS A 194 0.09 -18.77 11.31
N ALA A 195 0.58 -18.10 12.38
CA ALA A 195 2.01 -17.87 12.57
C ALA A 195 2.79 -19.17 12.78
N THR A 196 2.24 -20.10 13.56
CA THR A 196 2.82 -21.42 13.81
C THR A 196 2.92 -22.23 12.51
N ALA A 197 1.85 -22.28 11.71
CA ALA A 197 1.84 -22.98 10.43
C ALA A 197 2.88 -22.39 9.46
N ALA A 198 2.96 -21.06 9.38
CA ALA A 198 3.94 -20.36 8.56
C ALA A 198 5.39 -20.63 9.00
N ARG A 199 5.66 -20.60 10.31
CA ARG A 199 6.97 -20.96 10.86
C ARG A 199 7.33 -22.41 10.54
N ASN A 200 6.40 -23.34 10.69
CA ASN A 200 6.64 -24.75 10.38
C ASN A 200 6.96 -24.96 8.91
N PHE A 201 6.32 -24.22 8.00
CA PHE A 201 6.64 -24.24 6.58
C PHE A 201 8.06 -23.72 6.30
N ALA A 202 8.43 -22.58 6.85
CA ALA A 202 9.79 -22.05 6.72
C ALA A 202 10.85 -23.04 7.27
N THR A 203 10.55 -23.66 8.43
CA THR A 203 11.40 -24.70 9.04
C THR A 203 11.52 -25.95 8.15
N LYS A 204 10.42 -26.39 7.49
CA LYS A 204 10.43 -27.52 6.56
C LYS A 204 11.36 -27.24 5.39
N LEU A 205 11.27 -26.07 4.76
CA LEU A 205 12.15 -25.65 3.65
C LEU A 205 13.62 -25.62 4.09
N PHE A 206 13.90 -25.00 5.24
CA PHE A 206 15.25 -24.96 5.79
C PHE A 206 15.82 -26.37 6.03
N ASN A 207 15.05 -27.26 6.65
CA ASN A 207 15.48 -28.61 6.94
C ASN A 207 15.66 -29.46 5.67
N ALA A 208 14.78 -29.35 4.68
CA ALA A 208 14.92 -30.01 3.39
C ALA A 208 16.22 -29.58 2.67
N THR A 209 16.47 -28.29 2.61
CA THR A 209 17.70 -27.72 2.02
C THR A 209 18.94 -28.19 2.79
N LYS A 210 18.91 -28.11 4.13
CA LYS A 210 20.01 -28.58 4.98
C LYS A 210 20.29 -30.08 4.77
N PHE A 211 19.25 -30.91 4.71
CA PHE A 211 19.37 -32.33 4.45
C PHE A 211 20.02 -32.59 3.09
N ALA A 212 19.59 -31.93 2.03
CA ALA A 212 20.18 -32.07 0.71
C ALA A 212 21.67 -31.72 0.72
N LEU A 213 22.05 -30.58 1.30
CA LEU A 213 23.45 -30.15 1.41
C LEU A 213 24.31 -31.11 2.22
N MET A 214 23.80 -31.65 3.32
CA MET A 214 24.50 -32.66 4.13
C MET A 214 24.72 -33.99 3.38
N ASN A 215 23.91 -34.28 2.38
CA ASN A 215 24.02 -35.46 1.52
C ASN A 215 24.77 -35.18 0.19
N GLY A 216 25.51 -34.06 0.10
CA GLY A 216 26.37 -33.76 -1.02
C GLY A 216 25.75 -32.96 -2.15
N ALA A 217 24.51 -32.48 -2.00
CA ALA A 217 23.96 -31.55 -2.97
C ALA A 217 24.79 -30.26 -3.00
N HIS A 218 24.97 -29.69 -4.17
CA HIS A 218 25.68 -28.42 -4.37
C HIS A 218 25.02 -27.62 -5.48
N VAL A 219 25.19 -26.33 -5.43
CA VAL A 219 24.74 -25.44 -6.51
C VAL A 219 25.71 -25.59 -7.69
N GLY A 220 25.17 -25.92 -8.87
CA GLY A 220 25.95 -26.14 -10.08
C GLY A 220 25.06 -26.25 -11.30
N GLU A 221 25.66 -26.62 -12.44
CA GLU A 221 24.90 -26.90 -13.66
C GLU A 221 24.10 -28.19 -13.50
N LEU A 222 22.87 -28.17 -13.98
CA LEU A 222 22.04 -29.39 -14.02
C LEU A 222 22.66 -30.39 -15.02
N PRO A 223 22.57 -31.70 -14.73
CA PRO A 223 22.94 -32.74 -15.70
C PRO A 223 22.10 -32.60 -16.98
N ALA A 224 22.64 -33.14 -18.09
CA ALA A 224 21.90 -33.20 -19.33
C ALA A 224 20.56 -33.93 -19.12
N ARG A 225 19.49 -33.49 -19.81
CA ARG A 225 18.12 -33.99 -19.60
C ARG A 225 18.00 -35.52 -19.74
N GLU A 226 18.83 -36.12 -20.59
CA GLU A 226 18.90 -37.56 -20.83
C GLU A 226 19.47 -38.34 -19.65
N ALA A 227 20.28 -37.70 -18.81
CA ALA A 227 20.86 -38.28 -17.60
C ALA A 227 19.92 -38.18 -16.37
N LEU A 228 18.85 -37.41 -16.45
CA LEU A 228 17.87 -37.25 -15.41
C LEU A 228 16.91 -38.46 -15.35
N THR A 229 16.50 -38.84 -14.16
CA THR A 229 15.41 -39.82 -13.97
C THR A 229 14.06 -39.23 -14.36
N ASP A 230 13.02 -40.06 -14.46
CA ASP A 230 11.67 -39.55 -14.72
C ASP A 230 11.15 -38.64 -13.59
N ALA A 231 11.53 -38.94 -12.34
CA ALA A 231 11.19 -38.11 -11.19
C ALA A 231 11.88 -36.74 -11.26
N ASP A 232 13.17 -36.70 -11.63
CA ASP A 232 13.92 -35.44 -11.81
C ASP A 232 13.28 -34.57 -12.90
N ARG A 233 12.97 -35.19 -14.05
CA ARG A 233 12.32 -34.46 -15.16
C ARG A 233 10.96 -33.92 -14.75
N TRP A 234 10.15 -34.74 -14.07
CA TRP A 234 8.84 -34.35 -13.60
C TRP A 234 8.91 -33.15 -12.64
N ILE A 235 9.77 -33.19 -11.60
CA ILE A 235 9.82 -32.11 -10.63
C ILE A 235 10.36 -30.80 -11.22
N LEU A 236 11.33 -30.88 -12.14
CA LEU A 236 11.88 -29.71 -12.83
C LEU A 236 10.83 -29.07 -13.77
N ASP A 237 10.12 -29.86 -14.56
CA ASP A 237 9.06 -29.39 -15.43
C ASP A 237 7.93 -28.77 -14.58
N ARG A 238 7.59 -29.39 -13.45
CA ARG A 238 6.60 -28.89 -12.51
C ARG A 238 7.02 -27.59 -11.83
N ALA A 239 8.28 -27.46 -11.44
CA ALA A 239 8.83 -26.22 -10.88
C ALA A 239 8.71 -25.04 -11.86
N GLU A 240 8.97 -25.29 -13.14
CA GLU A 240 8.84 -24.26 -14.19
C GLU A 240 7.38 -23.85 -14.42
N GLU A 241 6.44 -24.80 -14.43
CA GLU A 241 5.00 -24.50 -14.49
C GLU A 241 4.54 -23.67 -13.28
N VAL A 242 4.99 -24.04 -12.08
CA VAL A 242 4.66 -23.31 -10.83
C VAL A 242 5.23 -21.91 -10.89
N ARG A 243 6.50 -21.76 -11.29
CA ARG A 243 7.17 -20.46 -11.43
C ARG A 243 6.36 -19.54 -12.36
N ALA A 244 6.02 -20.02 -13.56
CA ALA A 244 5.27 -19.22 -14.53
C ALA A 244 3.87 -18.79 -14.01
N LYS A 245 3.19 -19.67 -13.25
CA LYS A 245 1.90 -19.34 -12.65
C LYS A 245 2.04 -18.36 -11.49
N VAL A 246 3.10 -18.50 -10.66
CA VAL A 246 3.38 -17.59 -9.57
C VAL A 246 3.68 -16.20 -10.11
N ASP A 247 4.53 -16.10 -11.14
CA ASP A 247 4.83 -14.83 -11.80
C ASP A 247 3.54 -14.15 -12.30
N ALA A 248 2.67 -14.89 -13.00
CA ALA A 248 1.38 -14.37 -13.46
C ALA A 248 0.45 -13.94 -12.32
N TYR A 249 0.42 -14.66 -11.19
CA TYR A 249 -0.37 -14.27 -10.03
C TYR A 249 0.19 -13.02 -9.34
N LEU A 250 1.52 -12.87 -9.28
CA LEU A 250 2.15 -11.68 -8.70
C LEU A 250 1.93 -10.45 -9.59
N ASP A 251 2.02 -10.61 -10.90
CA ASP A 251 1.73 -9.53 -11.86
C ASP A 251 0.27 -9.04 -11.77
N ASP A 252 -0.67 -9.94 -11.44
CA ASP A 252 -2.08 -9.63 -11.21
C ASP A 252 -2.43 -9.33 -9.74
N TYR A 253 -1.44 -9.10 -8.87
CA TYR A 253 -1.61 -8.82 -7.44
C TYR A 253 -2.38 -9.91 -6.66
N GLN A 254 -2.39 -11.16 -7.11
CA GLN A 254 -3.05 -12.31 -6.49
C GLN A 254 -2.13 -12.99 -5.47
N PHE A 255 -1.68 -12.26 -4.46
CA PHE A 255 -0.66 -12.73 -3.50
C PHE A 255 -1.05 -14.03 -2.79
N ALA A 256 -2.30 -14.16 -2.35
CA ALA A 256 -2.76 -15.37 -1.69
C ALA A 256 -2.64 -16.60 -2.59
N LYS A 257 -3.02 -16.49 -3.86
CA LYS A 257 -2.93 -17.61 -4.82
C LYS A 257 -1.49 -17.99 -5.13
N ALA A 258 -0.60 -16.99 -5.27
CA ALA A 258 0.83 -17.23 -5.48
C ALA A 258 1.43 -18.01 -4.30
N ASN A 259 1.16 -17.56 -3.07
CA ASN A 259 1.69 -18.20 -1.87
C ASN A 259 1.08 -19.57 -1.61
N GLU A 260 -0.19 -19.78 -1.90
CA GLU A 260 -0.86 -21.09 -1.77
C GLU A 260 -0.27 -22.10 -2.77
N LEU A 261 -0.05 -21.69 -4.02
CA LEU A 261 0.58 -22.54 -5.04
C LEU A 261 2.01 -22.91 -4.65
N LEU A 262 2.81 -21.97 -4.17
CA LEU A 262 4.16 -22.23 -3.68
C LEU A 262 4.18 -23.17 -2.48
N TYR A 263 3.23 -23.00 -1.54
CA TYR A 263 3.10 -23.85 -0.38
C TYR A 263 2.84 -25.31 -0.80
N HIS A 264 1.84 -25.53 -1.64
CA HIS A 264 1.48 -26.87 -2.10
C HIS A 264 2.58 -27.52 -2.95
N PHE A 265 3.19 -26.78 -3.85
CA PHE A 265 4.33 -27.30 -4.60
C PHE A 265 5.48 -27.74 -3.68
N ALA A 266 5.88 -26.88 -2.75
CA ALA A 266 7.01 -27.20 -1.88
C ALA A 266 6.70 -28.31 -0.88
N TRP A 267 5.50 -28.28 -0.28
CA TRP A 267 5.14 -29.26 0.76
C TRP A 267 4.72 -30.59 0.17
N ASP A 268 3.72 -30.57 -0.70
CA ASP A 268 3.04 -31.78 -1.13
C ASP A 268 3.75 -32.47 -2.30
N GLU A 269 4.39 -31.69 -3.21
CA GLU A 269 5.03 -32.23 -4.40
C GLU A 269 6.54 -32.43 -4.19
N LEU A 270 7.28 -31.36 -3.81
CA LEU A 270 8.73 -31.46 -3.65
C LEU A 270 9.15 -32.26 -2.43
N CYS A 271 8.59 -32.01 -1.24
CA CYS A 271 9.02 -32.66 -0.02
C CYS A 271 8.39 -34.03 0.23
N ASP A 272 7.17 -34.28 -0.23
CA ASP A 272 6.46 -35.50 0.06
C ASP A 272 6.58 -36.58 -1.04
N TRP A 273 6.85 -36.16 -2.31
CA TRP A 273 6.96 -37.08 -3.44
C TRP A 273 8.36 -37.15 -4.07
N TYR A 274 9.07 -36.06 -4.21
CA TYR A 274 10.44 -36.02 -4.78
C TYR A 274 11.50 -36.14 -3.69
#